data_4cde896c066fe02b877f073ab4d08ecb
#
_entry.id   4cde896c066fe02b877f073ab4d08ecb
#
_cell.length_a   1.000
_cell.length_b   1.000
_cell.length_c   1.000
_cell.angle_alpha   90.00
_cell.angle_beta   90.00
_cell.angle_gamma   90.00
#
_symmetry.space_group_name_H-M   'P 1'
#
loop_
_entity.id
_entity.type
_entity.pdbx_description
1 polymer ?
#
loop_
_entity_poly.entity_id
_entity_poly.type
_entity_poly.pdbx_seq_one_letter_code
_entity_poly.pdbx_strand_id
1 'polypeptide(L)'
;MEKTEKVVSPEGKVSYLRIAKLLGKSVREYKTSSILSIVFIGLEALFECIIPYVMSLLITDLTKMDNPNVAIDPEELMGKVLTYGAILLALAVCSFASGMIAGKVSAKASVGFATNLRKDLFYKISSFSFNNIDKFSVSSLVTRQTTDITYIQMCFMMLIRIAMRSPLMLIFSVVMASVMAPSMAWIYAILIPILAVIFFFLIVKAVPIFNRVFDKYDLLNESVEENVRGIRVVKTYTREEFEKKKFFKASDEMRDQFVIGERLLALTNPFLAFFMYVSMLFIIWFGSYMVLGDMVEIGEISALLTYGAQILSSLMMLSMVFVMISMSTACLRRVYEVLIEEPTIRNPENPVMEVADGSIVFDNVNFKYKADAEKFALADVNLVIHPGETIGIIGGTGSSKSTLVNLISRFYDVTEGRVLVGGVDVRDYDIRTLRENVSMVLQKNVLFSGTIKENLRWGNNDATDEEIVQACHIAQADTFVESFPKKYDSEILQGGSNVSGGQKQRLCIARAILKKPKVLIMDDSTSAVDTKTDAFIREGLKSALPGTTKIIIAQRISSVQEADKILVMDDGRIVNMGKHEELLLSSPIYKEIYDLQNRVGGEQE
;
A
#
# COMPACT_ATOMS: atom_id res chain seq x y z
N MET A 1 -14.63 -12.78 -23.03
CA MET A 1 -14.34 -11.46 -23.64
C MET A 1 -15.42 -10.48 -23.19
N GLU A 2 -15.24 -9.85 -22.06
CA GLU A 2 -16.13 -8.80 -21.57
C GLU A 2 -15.41 -7.47 -21.83
N LYS A 3 -15.98 -6.67 -22.72
CA LYS A 3 -15.45 -5.36 -23.12
C LYS A 3 -15.18 -4.52 -21.88
N THR A 4 -13.93 -4.25 -21.59
CA THR A 4 -13.49 -3.20 -20.67
C THR A 4 -13.80 -1.85 -21.29
N GLU A 5 -15.04 -1.38 -21.14
CA GLU A 5 -15.37 0.00 -21.42
C GLU A 5 -14.50 0.92 -20.53
N LYS A 6 -13.60 1.64 -21.18
CA LYS A 6 -12.97 2.84 -20.62
C LYS A 6 -14.07 3.85 -20.31
N VAL A 7 -14.59 3.83 -19.09
CA VAL A 7 -15.51 4.85 -18.62
C VAL A 7 -14.79 5.65 -17.54
N VAL A 8 -13.91 6.51 -17.98
CA VAL A 8 -13.53 7.71 -17.24
C VAL A 8 -14.64 8.72 -17.59
N SER A 9 -15.38 9.18 -16.58
CA SER A 9 -16.28 10.33 -16.74
C SER A 9 -15.43 11.54 -17.22
N PRO A 10 -15.99 12.55 -17.91
CA PRO A 10 -15.26 13.69 -18.45
C PRO A 10 -14.47 14.51 -17.41
N GLU A 11 -14.67 14.25 -16.13
CA GLU A 11 -14.01 14.92 -14.99
C GLU A 11 -13.02 14.04 -14.20
N GLY A 12 -12.65 12.85 -14.66
CA GLY A 12 -11.67 12.00 -13.97
C GLY A 12 -12.13 11.43 -12.61
N LYS A 13 -13.38 11.64 -12.18
CA LYS A 13 -13.92 11.17 -10.89
C LYS A 13 -14.42 9.73 -10.99
N VAL A 14 -13.69 8.81 -10.38
CA VAL A 14 -14.14 7.42 -10.24
C VAL A 14 -15.30 7.36 -9.24
N SER A 15 -16.42 6.72 -9.63
CA SER A 15 -17.57 6.54 -8.72
C SER A 15 -17.17 5.68 -7.51
N TYR A 16 -17.40 6.19 -6.30
CA TYR A 16 -17.15 5.46 -5.05
C TYR A 16 -17.88 4.13 -4.97
N LEU A 17 -19.04 4.01 -5.60
CA LEU A 17 -19.80 2.77 -5.73
C LEU A 17 -19.02 1.68 -6.46
N ARG A 18 -18.26 2.03 -7.51
CA ARG A 18 -17.40 1.07 -8.24
C ARG A 18 -16.24 0.63 -7.38
N ILE A 19 -15.62 1.56 -6.66
CA ILE A 19 -14.53 1.25 -5.71
C ILE A 19 -15.05 0.27 -4.66
N ALA A 20 -16.17 0.59 -4.00
CA ALA A 20 -16.79 -0.27 -2.99
C ALA A 20 -17.18 -1.65 -3.54
N LYS A 21 -17.70 -1.73 -4.77
CA LYS A 21 -18.06 -3.00 -5.42
C LYS A 21 -16.82 -3.86 -5.73
N LEU A 22 -15.72 -3.24 -6.17
CA LEU A 22 -14.48 -3.97 -6.44
C LEU A 22 -13.87 -4.51 -5.14
N LEU A 23 -13.68 -3.63 -4.16
CA LEU A 23 -13.10 -4.00 -2.86
C LEU A 23 -13.98 -4.99 -2.10
N GLY A 24 -15.31 -4.87 -2.22
CA GLY A 24 -16.27 -5.81 -1.64
C GLY A 24 -16.12 -7.26 -2.14
N LYS A 25 -15.49 -7.47 -3.32
CA LYS A 25 -15.16 -8.82 -3.78
C LYS A 25 -14.17 -9.53 -2.86
N SER A 26 -13.30 -8.80 -2.17
CA SER A 26 -12.31 -9.36 -1.23
C SER A 26 -12.93 -9.79 0.12
N VAL A 27 -14.21 -9.56 0.35
CA VAL A 27 -14.93 -10.10 1.53
C VAL A 27 -15.02 -11.63 1.49
N ARG A 28 -15.22 -12.25 0.30
CA ARG A 28 -15.18 -13.70 0.05
C ARG A 28 -15.91 -14.52 1.13
N GLU A 29 -15.16 -15.41 1.83
CA GLU A 29 -15.67 -16.30 2.89
C GLU A 29 -16.18 -15.59 4.14
N TYR A 30 -15.88 -14.30 4.32
CA TYR A 30 -16.31 -13.51 5.48
C TYR A 30 -17.67 -12.83 5.30
N LYS A 31 -18.40 -13.08 4.19
CA LYS A 31 -19.76 -12.56 3.94
C LYS A 31 -20.73 -12.96 5.05
N THR A 32 -20.71 -14.24 5.44
CA THR A 32 -21.57 -14.75 6.52
C THR A 32 -21.25 -14.05 7.85
N SER A 33 -19.98 -13.86 8.18
CA SER A 33 -19.58 -13.13 9.38
C SER A 33 -20.04 -11.66 9.33
N SER A 34 -19.94 -11.00 8.17
CA SER A 34 -20.41 -9.62 8.00
C SER A 34 -21.92 -9.51 8.21
N ILE A 35 -22.71 -10.43 7.66
CA ILE A 35 -24.18 -10.46 7.81
C ILE A 35 -24.56 -10.77 9.26
N LEU A 36 -23.92 -11.77 9.89
CA LEU A 36 -24.16 -12.10 11.29
C LEU A 36 -23.85 -10.93 12.21
N SER A 37 -22.79 -10.16 11.94
CA SER A 37 -22.50 -8.94 12.69
C SER A 37 -23.68 -7.97 12.67
N ILE A 38 -24.25 -7.71 11.49
CA ILE A 38 -25.40 -6.80 11.33
C ILE A 38 -26.64 -7.33 12.09
N VAL A 39 -26.90 -8.63 12.02
CA VAL A 39 -28.03 -9.25 12.72
C VAL A 39 -27.91 -9.11 14.24
N PHE A 40 -26.72 -9.46 14.80
CA PHE A 40 -26.52 -9.38 16.25
C PHE A 40 -26.47 -7.93 16.75
N ILE A 41 -25.98 -6.97 15.95
CA ILE A 41 -26.07 -5.54 16.27
C ILE A 41 -27.53 -5.08 16.27
N GLY A 42 -28.33 -5.56 15.32
CA GLY A 42 -29.79 -5.28 15.30
C GLY A 42 -30.52 -5.82 16.54
N LEU A 43 -30.18 -7.04 16.97
CA LEU A 43 -30.69 -7.62 18.21
C LEU A 43 -30.25 -6.86 19.45
N GLU A 44 -28.97 -6.47 19.53
CA GLU A 44 -28.42 -5.63 20.60
C GLU A 44 -29.19 -4.31 20.72
N ALA A 45 -29.37 -3.59 19.59
CA ALA A 45 -30.13 -2.34 19.55
C ALA A 45 -31.60 -2.53 19.95
N LEU A 46 -32.23 -3.64 19.53
CA LEU A 46 -33.61 -3.97 19.89
C LEU A 46 -33.73 -4.19 21.40
N PHE A 47 -32.89 -5.02 22.01
CA PHE A 47 -32.92 -5.26 23.45
C PHE A 47 -32.69 -3.98 24.26
N GLU A 48 -31.72 -3.14 23.84
CA GLU A 48 -31.47 -1.85 24.46
C GLU A 48 -32.66 -0.89 24.37
N CYS A 49 -33.44 -0.95 23.31
CA CYS A 49 -34.67 -0.13 23.19
C CYS A 49 -35.87 -0.69 24.00
N ILE A 50 -35.89 -1.99 24.31
CA ILE A 50 -36.93 -2.58 25.15
C ILE A 50 -36.70 -2.29 26.63
N ILE A 51 -35.48 -2.15 27.09
CA ILE A 51 -35.12 -1.88 28.50
C ILE A 51 -35.85 -0.65 29.06
N PRO A 52 -35.83 0.54 28.44
CA PRO A 52 -36.58 1.70 28.95
C PRO A 52 -38.09 1.49 29.00
N TYR A 53 -38.63 0.70 28.06
CA TYR A 53 -40.05 0.34 28.06
C TYR A 53 -40.42 -0.48 29.31
N VAL A 54 -39.68 -1.55 29.60
CA VAL A 54 -39.96 -2.39 30.80
C VAL A 54 -39.71 -1.59 32.08
N MET A 55 -38.69 -0.72 32.09
CA MET A 55 -38.43 0.18 33.21
C MET A 55 -39.59 1.15 33.45
N SER A 56 -40.20 1.67 32.40
CA SER A 56 -41.37 2.53 32.47
C SER A 56 -42.55 1.83 33.14
N LEU A 57 -42.85 0.57 32.77
CA LEU A 57 -43.90 -0.23 33.37
C LEU A 57 -43.70 -0.42 34.88
N LEU A 58 -42.46 -0.72 35.28
CA LEU A 58 -42.05 -0.84 36.68
C LEU A 58 -42.31 0.48 37.45
N ILE A 59 -41.83 1.61 36.90
CA ILE A 59 -41.98 2.93 37.53
C ILE A 59 -43.49 3.28 37.65
N THR A 60 -44.26 3.03 36.61
CA THR A 60 -45.71 3.27 36.62
C THR A 60 -46.43 2.45 37.71
N ASP A 61 -46.14 1.15 37.84
CA ASP A 61 -46.70 0.31 38.88
C ASP A 61 -46.29 0.76 40.28
N LEU A 62 -45.05 1.21 40.48
CA LEU A 62 -44.55 1.75 41.73
C LEU A 62 -45.24 3.08 42.11
N THR A 63 -45.46 3.98 41.17
CA THR A 63 -46.06 5.29 41.41
C THR A 63 -47.55 5.21 41.67
N LYS A 64 -48.26 4.20 41.13
CA LYS A 64 -49.68 3.94 41.43
C LYS A 64 -49.93 3.54 42.90
N MET A 65 -48.92 3.07 43.59
CA MET A 65 -49.01 2.73 45.03
C MET A 65 -49.05 3.91 45.96
N ASP A 66 -48.44 5.02 45.59
CA ASP A 66 -48.40 6.23 46.40
C ASP A 66 -49.78 6.95 46.41
N ASN A 67 -50.76 6.38 45.66
CA ASN A 67 -52.10 6.88 45.62
C ASN A 67 -52.92 6.28 46.80
N PRO A 68 -53.34 7.06 47.79
CA PRO A 68 -54.00 6.59 49.02
C PRO A 68 -55.34 5.88 48.76
N ASN A 69 -55.85 5.93 47.53
CA ASN A 69 -57.10 5.30 47.12
C ASN A 69 -56.95 3.87 46.53
N VAL A 70 -55.69 3.39 46.38
CA VAL A 70 -55.39 2.07 45.80
C VAL A 70 -54.69 1.21 46.86
N ALA A 71 -55.44 0.34 47.52
CA ALA A 71 -54.87 -0.65 48.42
C ALA A 71 -54.24 -1.78 47.61
N ILE A 72 -52.92 -1.69 47.35
CA ILE A 72 -52.13 -2.78 46.72
C ILE A 72 -51.45 -3.56 47.87
N ASP A 73 -51.57 -4.89 47.82
CA ASP A 73 -50.89 -5.78 48.74
C ASP A 73 -49.36 -5.67 48.54
N PRO A 74 -48.59 -5.38 49.62
CA PRO A 74 -47.13 -5.30 49.52
C PRO A 74 -46.46 -6.57 48.95
N GLU A 75 -47.04 -7.75 49.18
CA GLU A 75 -46.54 -9.02 48.59
C GLU A 75 -46.73 -9.09 47.07
N GLU A 76 -47.87 -8.63 46.55
CA GLU A 76 -48.13 -8.57 45.12
C GLU A 76 -47.16 -7.63 44.41
N LEU A 77 -46.88 -6.48 45.04
CA LEU A 77 -45.92 -5.53 44.52
C LEU A 77 -44.51 -6.09 44.49
N MET A 78 -44.03 -6.70 45.58
CA MET A 78 -42.74 -7.32 45.61
C MET A 78 -42.60 -8.37 44.51
N GLY A 79 -43.67 -9.12 44.26
CA GLY A 79 -43.73 -10.06 43.14
C GLY A 79 -43.55 -9.38 41.77
N LYS A 80 -44.22 -8.24 41.54
CA LYS A 80 -44.04 -7.44 40.30
C LYS A 80 -42.66 -6.88 40.17
N VAL A 81 -42.09 -6.29 41.20
CA VAL A 81 -40.70 -5.76 41.22
C VAL A 81 -39.70 -6.86 40.87
N LEU A 82 -39.82 -8.04 41.48
CA LEU A 82 -38.96 -9.18 41.17
C LEU A 82 -39.14 -9.67 39.73
N THR A 83 -40.35 -9.67 39.22
CA THR A 83 -40.66 -10.08 37.84
C THR A 83 -40.03 -9.10 36.82
N TYR A 84 -40.27 -7.79 36.97
CA TYR A 84 -39.67 -6.79 36.08
C TYR A 84 -38.15 -6.76 36.22
N GLY A 85 -37.63 -6.91 37.46
CA GLY A 85 -36.19 -7.02 37.69
C GLY A 85 -35.56 -8.21 36.98
N ALA A 86 -36.23 -9.38 37.02
CA ALA A 86 -35.76 -10.56 36.28
C ALA A 86 -35.81 -10.37 34.76
N ILE A 87 -36.86 -9.73 34.22
CA ILE A 87 -36.99 -9.40 32.80
C ILE A 87 -35.87 -8.42 32.37
N LEU A 88 -35.65 -7.35 33.14
CA LEU A 88 -34.57 -6.39 32.87
C LEU A 88 -33.19 -7.04 32.89
N LEU A 89 -32.93 -7.92 33.86
CA LEU A 89 -31.68 -8.69 33.92
C LEU A 89 -31.53 -9.61 32.71
N ALA A 90 -32.60 -10.31 32.31
CA ALA A 90 -32.56 -11.16 31.13
C ALA A 90 -32.29 -10.35 29.85
N LEU A 91 -32.96 -9.21 29.68
CA LEU A 91 -32.71 -8.30 28.54
C LEU A 91 -31.30 -7.77 28.52
N ALA A 92 -30.77 -7.38 29.69
CA ALA A 92 -29.38 -6.93 29.79
C ALA A 92 -28.38 -8.04 29.42
N VAL A 93 -28.61 -9.28 29.87
CA VAL A 93 -27.76 -10.43 29.50
C VAL A 93 -27.90 -10.75 28.00
N CYS A 94 -29.09 -10.68 27.42
CA CYS A 94 -29.30 -10.89 25.98
C CYS A 94 -28.62 -9.79 25.17
N SER A 95 -28.71 -8.52 25.56
CA SER A 95 -28.02 -7.40 24.93
C SER A 95 -26.51 -7.58 25.00
N PHE A 96 -25.98 -7.89 26.19
CA PHE A 96 -24.54 -8.15 26.39
C PHE A 96 -24.05 -9.31 25.51
N ALA A 97 -24.76 -10.44 25.50
CA ALA A 97 -24.41 -11.59 24.69
C ALA A 97 -24.41 -11.26 23.19
N SER A 98 -25.45 -10.54 22.73
CA SER A 98 -25.57 -10.09 21.34
C SER A 98 -24.43 -9.14 20.95
N GLY A 99 -24.09 -8.17 21.80
CA GLY A 99 -22.99 -7.24 21.60
C GLY A 99 -21.62 -7.93 21.58
N MET A 100 -21.40 -8.91 22.45
CA MET A 100 -20.18 -9.70 22.49
C MET A 100 -20.00 -10.55 21.24
N ILE A 101 -21.06 -11.22 20.78
CA ILE A 101 -21.04 -12.01 19.53
C ILE A 101 -20.82 -11.08 18.34
N ALA A 102 -21.55 -9.96 18.27
CA ALA A 102 -21.40 -8.96 17.21
C ALA A 102 -19.96 -8.44 17.13
N GLY A 103 -19.34 -8.12 18.29
CA GLY A 103 -17.96 -7.69 18.38
C GLY A 103 -16.96 -8.72 17.85
N LYS A 104 -17.09 -9.98 18.27
CA LYS A 104 -16.25 -11.09 17.82
C LYS A 104 -16.38 -11.34 16.31
N VAL A 105 -17.60 -11.35 15.80
CA VAL A 105 -17.90 -11.66 14.40
C VAL A 105 -17.50 -10.50 13.49
N SER A 106 -17.71 -9.24 13.90
CA SER A 106 -17.27 -8.06 13.15
C SER A 106 -15.75 -7.95 13.08
N ALA A 107 -15.04 -8.24 14.17
CA ALA A 107 -13.58 -8.28 14.18
C ALA A 107 -13.06 -9.35 13.21
N LYS A 108 -13.61 -10.57 13.25
CA LYS A 108 -13.28 -11.64 12.31
C LYS A 108 -13.53 -11.23 10.85
N ALA A 109 -14.66 -10.59 10.57
CA ALA A 109 -15.01 -10.14 9.23
C ALA A 109 -14.07 -9.06 8.72
N SER A 110 -13.76 -8.04 9.53
CA SER A 110 -12.91 -6.92 9.13
C SER A 110 -11.45 -7.32 8.94
N VAL A 111 -10.89 -8.13 9.84
CA VAL A 111 -9.52 -8.63 9.72
C VAL A 111 -9.41 -9.58 8.52
N GLY A 112 -10.38 -10.48 8.34
CA GLY A 112 -10.42 -11.39 7.21
C GLY A 112 -10.51 -10.66 5.87
N PHE A 113 -11.37 -9.67 5.75
CA PHE A 113 -11.46 -8.80 4.59
C PHE A 113 -10.12 -8.12 4.28
N ALA A 114 -9.47 -7.53 5.30
CA ALA A 114 -8.18 -6.87 5.11
C ALA A 114 -7.07 -7.87 4.71
N THR A 115 -7.09 -9.08 5.24
CA THR A 115 -6.15 -10.14 4.87
C THR A 115 -6.30 -10.52 3.39
N ASN A 116 -7.54 -10.70 2.93
CA ASN A 116 -7.81 -10.99 1.52
C ASN A 116 -7.39 -9.84 0.62
N LEU A 117 -7.69 -8.58 1.03
CA LEU A 117 -7.31 -7.40 0.27
C LEU A 117 -5.79 -7.24 0.18
N ARG A 118 -5.04 -7.54 1.27
CA ARG A 118 -3.56 -7.57 1.24
C ARG A 118 -3.03 -8.63 0.27
N LYS A 119 -3.63 -9.81 0.26
CA LYS A 119 -3.27 -10.88 -0.69
C LYS A 119 -3.53 -10.45 -2.12
N ASP A 120 -4.72 -9.92 -2.41
CA ASP A 120 -5.10 -9.47 -3.75
C ASP A 120 -4.15 -8.38 -4.26
N LEU A 121 -3.83 -7.41 -3.39
CA LEU A 121 -2.90 -6.33 -3.71
C LEU A 121 -1.48 -6.86 -3.92
N PHE A 122 -1.01 -7.78 -3.07
CA PHE A 122 0.31 -8.39 -3.20
C PHE A 122 0.47 -9.16 -4.51
N TYR A 123 -0.52 -10.01 -4.85
CA TYR A 123 -0.50 -10.74 -6.12
C TYR A 123 -0.53 -9.79 -7.32
N LYS A 124 -1.32 -8.71 -7.22
CA LYS A 124 -1.39 -7.72 -8.29
C LYS A 124 -0.05 -7.00 -8.48
N ILE A 125 0.56 -6.53 -7.40
CA ILE A 125 1.89 -5.89 -7.42
C ILE A 125 2.96 -6.86 -7.95
N SER A 126 2.92 -8.14 -7.54
CA SER A 126 3.85 -9.16 -8.02
C SER A 126 3.72 -9.44 -9.53
N SER A 127 2.56 -9.13 -10.12
CA SER A 127 2.35 -9.25 -11.57
C SER A 127 2.78 -8.02 -12.36
N PHE A 128 3.20 -6.93 -11.71
CA PHE A 128 3.56 -5.68 -12.37
C PHE A 128 4.86 -5.80 -13.17
N SER A 129 4.90 -5.10 -14.30
CA SER A 129 6.12 -4.82 -15.03
C SER A 129 6.86 -3.63 -14.43
N PHE A 130 8.10 -3.39 -14.85
CA PHE A 130 8.90 -2.26 -14.38
C PHE A 130 8.20 -0.92 -14.62
N ASN A 131 7.56 -0.71 -15.77
CA ASN A 131 6.76 0.50 -16.06
C ASN A 131 5.68 0.77 -15.01
N ASN A 132 5.00 -0.27 -14.52
CA ASN A 132 3.98 -0.12 -13.48
C ASN A 132 4.62 0.25 -12.14
N ILE A 133 5.77 -0.36 -11.80
CA ILE A 133 6.50 -0.07 -10.56
C ILE A 133 7.03 1.37 -10.58
N ASP A 134 7.58 1.82 -11.71
CA ASP A 134 8.07 3.20 -11.89
C ASP A 134 6.94 4.22 -11.75
N LYS A 135 5.73 3.90 -12.26
CA LYS A 135 4.54 4.74 -12.14
C LYS A 135 4.11 4.97 -10.69
N PHE A 136 4.14 3.93 -9.86
CA PHE A 136 3.61 4.00 -8.48
C PHE A 136 4.66 4.32 -7.42
N SER A 137 5.94 4.16 -7.69
CA SER A 137 7.06 4.12 -6.74
C SER A 137 6.95 3.00 -5.68
N VAL A 138 8.08 2.49 -5.22
CA VAL A 138 8.12 1.39 -4.22
C VAL A 138 7.57 1.84 -2.86
N SER A 139 7.91 3.05 -2.41
CA SER A 139 7.44 3.59 -1.13
C SER A 139 5.91 3.74 -1.10
N SER A 140 5.32 4.23 -2.20
CA SER A 140 3.87 4.34 -2.34
C SER A 140 3.18 2.97 -2.32
N LEU A 141 3.74 1.96 -2.99
CA LEU A 141 3.19 0.59 -2.98
C LEU A 141 3.22 -0.03 -1.58
N VAL A 142 4.29 0.20 -0.82
CA VAL A 142 4.39 -0.24 0.57
C VAL A 142 3.32 0.42 1.44
N THR A 143 3.15 1.75 1.35
CA THR A 143 2.12 2.48 2.10
C THR A 143 0.72 1.98 1.79
N ARG A 144 0.42 1.70 0.50
CA ARG A 144 -0.88 1.16 0.08
C ARG A 144 -1.13 -0.23 0.67
N GLN A 145 -0.11 -1.06 0.79
CA GLN A 145 -0.22 -2.43 1.30
C GLN A 145 -0.29 -2.50 2.83
N THR A 146 0.22 -1.50 3.53
CA THR A 146 0.26 -1.45 5.00
C THR A 146 -0.79 -0.49 5.56
N THR A 147 -0.51 0.79 5.49
CA THR A 147 -1.29 1.85 6.13
C THR A 147 -2.67 2.00 5.51
N ASP A 148 -2.77 2.08 4.17
CA ASP A 148 -4.05 2.29 3.51
C ASP A 148 -5.03 1.14 3.77
N ILE A 149 -4.58 -0.11 3.71
CA ILE A 149 -5.43 -1.26 4.01
C ILE A 149 -5.89 -1.25 5.46
N THR A 150 -5.06 -0.77 6.39
CA THR A 150 -5.44 -0.66 7.80
C THR A 150 -6.58 0.36 8.00
N TYR A 151 -6.51 1.51 7.35
CA TYR A 151 -7.62 2.48 7.35
C TYR A 151 -8.89 1.92 6.69
N ILE A 152 -8.76 1.20 5.58
CA ILE A 152 -9.88 0.52 4.91
C ILE A 152 -10.49 -0.55 5.82
N GLN A 153 -9.68 -1.31 6.56
CA GLN A 153 -10.13 -2.29 7.55
C GLN A 153 -10.94 -1.64 8.67
N MET A 154 -10.45 -0.52 9.23
CA MET A 154 -11.15 0.23 10.27
C MET A 154 -12.48 0.78 9.75
N CYS A 155 -12.47 1.37 8.54
CA CYS A 155 -13.67 1.85 7.89
C CYS A 155 -14.70 0.73 7.68
N PHE A 156 -14.28 -0.43 7.18
CA PHE A 156 -15.16 -1.59 6.99
C PHE A 156 -15.76 -2.08 8.32
N MET A 157 -14.96 -2.16 9.39
CA MET A 157 -15.43 -2.52 10.72
C MET A 157 -16.48 -1.52 11.23
N MET A 158 -16.22 -0.21 11.06
CA MET A 158 -17.18 0.83 11.44
C MET A 158 -18.48 0.75 10.63
N LEU A 159 -18.37 0.46 9.32
CA LEU A 159 -19.54 0.30 8.45
C LEU A 159 -20.43 -0.84 8.89
N ILE A 160 -19.87 -2.03 9.16
CA ILE A 160 -20.68 -3.20 9.55
C ILE A 160 -21.15 -3.16 11.01
N ARG A 161 -20.59 -2.30 11.86
CA ARG A 161 -20.93 -2.21 13.27
C ARG A 161 -21.65 -0.91 13.62
N ILE A 162 -20.98 0.23 13.53
CA ILE A 162 -21.51 1.52 14.00
C ILE A 162 -22.51 2.11 13.01
N ALA A 163 -22.21 2.06 11.70
CA ALA A 163 -23.08 2.60 10.67
C ALA A 163 -24.41 1.82 10.54
N MET A 164 -24.44 0.56 10.98
CA MET A 164 -25.68 -0.23 11.04
C MET A 164 -26.42 -0.02 12.36
N ARG A 165 -25.69 0.04 13.49
CA ARG A 165 -26.29 0.25 14.81
C ARG A 165 -27.00 1.60 14.92
N SER A 166 -26.34 2.69 14.48
CA SER A 166 -26.85 4.05 14.71
C SER A 166 -28.23 4.30 14.06
N PRO A 167 -28.48 3.95 12.78
CA PRO A 167 -29.81 4.11 12.19
C PRO A 167 -30.86 3.21 12.84
N LEU A 168 -30.50 1.95 13.17
CA LEU A 168 -31.42 1.01 13.82
C LEU A 168 -31.84 1.52 15.21
N MET A 169 -30.86 1.97 16.01
CA MET A 169 -31.11 2.54 17.33
C MET A 169 -31.97 3.80 17.25
N LEU A 170 -31.70 4.68 16.27
CA LEU A 170 -32.51 5.88 16.02
C LEU A 170 -33.96 5.51 15.67
N ILE A 171 -34.16 4.58 14.72
CA ILE A 171 -35.48 4.14 14.29
C ILE A 171 -36.22 3.50 15.46
N PHE A 172 -35.59 2.55 16.17
CA PHE A 172 -36.24 1.86 17.29
C PHE A 172 -36.61 2.82 18.43
N SER A 173 -35.69 3.75 18.78
CA SER A 173 -35.94 4.75 19.83
C SER A 173 -37.10 5.69 19.46
N VAL A 174 -37.18 6.16 18.20
CA VAL A 174 -38.26 7.01 17.72
C VAL A 174 -39.60 6.24 17.70
N VAL A 175 -39.60 5.00 17.22
CA VAL A 175 -40.80 4.15 17.21
C VAL A 175 -41.28 3.91 18.63
N MET A 176 -40.39 3.52 19.55
CA MET A 176 -40.75 3.25 20.95
C MET A 176 -41.26 4.52 21.66
N ALA A 177 -40.60 5.67 21.45
CA ALA A 177 -41.08 6.95 21.98
C ALA A 177 -42.47 7.31 21.46
N SER A 178 -42.75 7.03 20.17
CA SER A 178 -44.07 7.29 19.55
C SER A 178 -45.18 6.32 20.02
N VAL A 179 -44.83 5.08 20.33
CA VAL A 179 -45.75 4.08 20.85
C VAL A 179 -46.15 4.38 22.31
N MET A 180 -45.15 4.78 23.13
CA MET A 180 -45.38 5.02 24.56
C MET A 180 -46.11 6.32 24.84
N ALA A 181 -45.70 7.42 24.26
CA ALA A 181 -46.36 8.72 24.45
C ALA A 181 -46.57 9.43 23.11
N PRO A 182 -47.59 9.04 22.34
CA PRO A 182 -47.87 9.65 21.03
C PRO A 182 -48.07 11.15 21.10
N SER A 183 -48.67 11.62 22.21
CA SER A 183 -48.90 13.03 22.49
C SER A 183 -47.65 13.88 22.64
N MET A 184 -46.46 13.25 22.91
CA MET A 184 -45.17 13.92 23.09
C MET A 184 -44.18 13.61 22.02
N ALA A 185 -44.45 12.66 21.11
CA ALA A 185 -43.56 12.21 20.05
C ALA A 185 -43.14 13.35 19.06
N TRP A 186 -44.00 14.40 18.94
CA TRP A 186 -43.72 15.57 18.11
C TRP A 186 -42.43 16.30 18.51
N ILE A 187 -42.01 16.23 19.79
CA ILE A 187 -40.76 16.82 20.28
C ILE A 187 -39.60 16.26 19.47
N TYR A 188 -39.53 14.95 19.30
CA TYR A 188 -38.45 14.31 18.52
C TYR A 188 -38.63 14.54 17.01
N ALA A 189 -39.86 14.58 16.52
CA ALA A 189 -40.16 14.86 15.12
C ALA A 189 -39.67 16.25 14.66
N ILE A 190 -39.59 17.22 15.57
CA ILE A 190 -39.01 18.55 15.31
C ILE A 190 -37.50 18.57 15.54
N LEU A 191 -37.04 17.95 16.62
CA LEU A 191 -35.66 18.05 17.10
C LEU A 191 -34.68 17.30 16.18
N ILE A 192 -35.07 16.10 15.72
CA ILE A 192 -34.20 15.27 14.86
C ILE A 192 -33.88 15.96 13.53
N PRO A 193 -34.83 16.50 12.75
CA PRO A 193 -34.51 17.22 11.51
C PRO A 193 -33.62 18.45 11.74
N ILE A 194 -33.85 19.21 12.80
CA ILE A 194 -33.04 20.40 13.12
C ILE A 194 -31.59 19.97 13.38
N LEU A 195 -31.37 18.96 14.22
CA LEU A 195 -30.05 18.43 14.48
C LEU A 195 -29.39 17.83 13.23
N ALA A 196 -30.15 17.08 12.44
CA ALA A 196 -29.64 16.51 11.19
C ALA A 196 -29.15 17.60 10.22
N VAL A 197 -29.89 18.72 10.10
CA VAL A 197 -29.49 19.88 9.29
C VAL A 197 -28.24 20.53 9.85
N ILE A 198 -28.15 20.74 11.17
CA ILE A 198 -26.96 21.33 11.80
C ILE A 198 -25.73 20.46 11.56
N PHE A 199 -25.83 19.13 11.80
CA PHE A 199 -24.71 18.22 11.55
C PHE A 199 -24.35 18.12 10.08
N PHE A 200 -25.31 18.13 9.18
CA PHE A 200 -25.05 18.18 7.76
C PHE A 200 -24.21 19.40 7.39
N PHE A 201 -24.57 20.59 7.87
CA PHE A 201 -23.78 21.81 7.62
C PHE A 201 -22.40 21.75 8.26
N LEU A 202 -22.28 21.24 9.48
CA LEU A 202 -20.97 21.09 10.13
C LEU A 202 -20.07 20.15 9.33
N ILE A 203 -20.57 18.99 8.88
CA ILE A 203 -19.83 18.02 8.09
C ILE A 203 -19.40 18.62 6.74
N VAL A 204 -20.32 19.23 6.01
CA VAL A 204 -20.04 19.84 4.70
C VAL A 204 -18.95 20.91 4.79
N LYS A 205 -18.92 21.68 5.88
CA LYS A 205 -17.86 22.68 6.13
C LYS A 205 -16.56 22.05 6.64
N ALA A 206 -16.62 20.98 7.43
CA ALA A 206 -15.45 20.33 8.01
C ALA A 206 -14.61 19.58 6.95
N VAL A 207 -15.25 18.83 6.05
CA VAL A 207 -14.58 18.00 5.04
C VAL A 207 -13.52 18.78 4.23
N PRO A 208 -13.79 19.92 3.61
CA PRO A 208 -12.78 20.65 2.85
C PRO A 208 -11.65 21.22 3.71
N ILE A 209 -11.91 21.50 5.00
CA ILE A 209 -10.87 21.96 5.94
C ILE A 209 -9.92 20.80 6.23
N PHE A 210 -10.47 19.62 6.57
CA PHE A 210 -9.63 18.44 6.83
C PHE A 210 -8.84 17.98 5.59
N ASN A 211 -9.39 18.10 4.38
CA ASN A 211 -8.61 17.84 3.17
C ASN A 211 -7.37 18.73 3.09
N ARG A 212 -7.48 20.04 3.40
CA ARG A 212 -6.32 20.94 3.47
C ARG A 212 -5.35 20.58 4.60
N VAL A 213 -5.87 20.09 5.73
CA VAL A 213 -5.02 19.57 6.82
C VAL A 213 -4.18 18.39 6.33
N PHE A 214 -4.78 17.46 5.57
CA PHE A 214 -4.04 16.31 5.01
C PHE A 214 -2.97 16.76 4.01
N ASP A 215 -3.28 17.73 3.13
CA ASP A 215 -2.29 18.30 2.21
C ASP A 215 -1.08 18.89 2.98
N LYS A 216 -1.34 19.60 4.09
CA LYS A 216 -0.28 20.15 4.94
C LYS A 216 0.47 19.07 5.73
N TYR A 217 -0.22 18.01 6.12
CA TYR A 217 0.39 16.86 6.78
C TYR A 217 1.37 16.13 5.86
N ASP A 218 1.02 15.98 4.57
CA ASP A 218 1.90 15.38 3.57
C ASP A 218 3.17 16.22 3.39
N LEU A 219 3.07 17.56 3.31
CA LEU A 219 4.22 18.46 3.25
C LEU A 219 5.12 18.38 4.49
N LEU A 220 4.52 18.23 5.68
CA LEU A 220 5.26 18.04 6.92
C LEU A 220 6.03 16.70 6.89
N ASN A 221 5.37 15.62 6.48
CA ASN A 221 6.00 14.32 6.36
C ASN A 221 7.15 14.32 5.34
N GLU A 222 6.98 14.97 4.20
CA GLU A 222 8.04 15.15 3.20
C GLU A 222 9.25 15.87 3.80
N SER A 223 9.03 16.96 4.55
CA SER A 223 10.09 17.70 5.24
C SER A 223 10.83 16.83 6.27
N VAL A 224 10.10 16.00 7.04
CA VAL A 224 10.70 15.06 8.01
C VAL A 224 11.50 13.99 7.30
N GLU A 225 10.96 13.38 6.23
CA GLU A 225 11.62 12.33 5.46
C GLU A 225 12.91 12.86 4.82
N GLU A 226 12.87 14.04 4.22
CA GLU A 226 14.05 14.71 3.65
C GLU A 226 15.13 14.93 4.71
N ASN A 227 14.75 15.48 5.87
CA ASN A 227 15.68 15.73 6.97
C ASN A 227 16.32 14.45 7.51
N VAL A 228 15.50 13.40 7.76
CA VAL A 228 16.00 12.11 8.28
C VAL A 228 16.92 11.43 7.27
N ARG A 229 16.58 11.42 5.99
CA ARG A 229 17.44 10.87 4.94
C ARG A 229 18.72 11.67 4.78
N GLY A 230 18.63 13.00 4.85
CA GLY A 230 19.74 13.93 4.72
C GLY A 230 20.46 14.25 6.03
N ILE A 231 20.18 13.57 7.15
CA ILE A 231 20.68 13.98 8.47
C ILE A 231 22.20 14.10 8.56
N ARG A 232 22.93 13.24 7.86
CA ARG A 232 24.40 13.30 7.79
C ARG A 232 24.86 14.60 7.10
N VAL A 233 24.20 15.01 6.04
CA VAL A 233 24.48 16.27 5.32
C VAL A 233 24.16 17.46 6.23
N VAL A 234 22.99 17.48 6.88
CA VAL A 234 22.61 18.52 7.84
C VAL A 234 23.66 18.68 8.94
N LYS A 235 24.15 17.55 9.48
CA LYS A 235 25.19 17.53 10.50
C LYS A 235 26.55 18.01 9.96
N THR A 236 26.96 17.55 8.79
CA THR A 236 28.24 17.91 8.18
C THR A 236 28.33 19.40 7.88
N TYR A 237 27.22 20.00 7.43
CA TYR A 237 27.17 21.43 7.10
C TYR A 237 26.64 22.33 8.22
N THR A 238 26.41 21.78 9.43
CA THR A 238 25.91 22.52 10.62
C THR A 238 24.65 23.32 10.32
N ARG A 239 23.69 22.70 9.63
CA ARG A 239 22.43 23.35 9.18
C ARG A 239 21.21 22.98 10.00
N GLU A 240 21.39 22.51 11.23
CA GLU A 240 20.31 22.10 12.12
C GLU A 240 19.29 23.21 12.37
N GLU A 241 19.75 24.45 12.58
CA GLU A 241 18.86 25.58 12.85
C GLU A 241 18.03 25.98 11.60
N PHE A 242 18.58 25.80 10.42
CA PHE A 242 17.82 26.02 9.17
C PHE A 242 16.71 24.98 9.02
N GLU A 243 17.05 23.70 9.23
CA GLU A 243 16.09 22.59 9.15
C GLU A 243 15.02 22.68 10.24
N LYS A 244 15.36 23.08 11.46
CA LYS A 244 14.37 23.36 12.52
C LYS A 244 13.38 24.42 12.10
N LYS A 245 13.85 25.55 11.53
CA LYS A 245 12.96 26.63 11.05
C LYS A 245 12.04 26.15 9.94
N LYS A 246 12.55 25.35 9.00
CA LYS A 246 11.76 24.74 7.91
C LYS A 246 10.67 23.84 8.47
N PHE A 247 11.03 22.96 9.40
CA PHE A 247 10.11 22.05 10.08
C PHE A 247 9.04 22.81 10.89
N PHE A 248 9.44 23.80 11.73
CA PHE A 248 8.51 24.59 12.53
C PHE A 248 7.50 25.34 11.65
N LYS A 249 7.94 25.91 10.51
CA LYS A 249 7.04 26.56 9.58
C LYS A 249 5.98 25.61 9.04
N ALA A 250 6.39 24.41 8.58
CA ALA A 250 5.45 23.40 8.09
C ALA A 250 4.50 22.90 9.20
N SER A 251 5.03 22.71 10.42
CA SER A 251 4.26 22.31 11.60
C SER A 251 3.24 23.38 12.01
N ASP A 252 3.62 24.66 12.00
CA ASP A 252 2.73 25.78 12.32
C ASP A 252 1.60 25.94 11.30
N GLU A 253 1.92 25.83 10.01
CA GLU A 253 0.92 25.86 8.94
C GLU A 253 -0.09 24.70 9.07
N MET A 254 0.37 23.50 9.42
CA MET A 254 -0.49 22.36 9.70
C MET A 254 -1.36 22.60 10.94
N ARG A 255 -0.74 23.07 12.06
CA ARG A 255 -1.45 23.38 13.30
C ARG A 255 -2.58 24.36 13.06
N ASP A 256 -2.34 25.43 12.31
CA ASP A 256 -3.34 26.49 12.09
C ASP A 256 -4.55 25.96 11.32
N GLN A 257 -4.34 25.13 10.29
CA GLN A 257 -5.45 24.46 9.59
C GLN A 257 -6.17 23.45 10.48
N PHE A 258 -5.42 22.69 11.29
CA PHE A 258 -6.00 21.71 12.21
C PHE A 258 -6.88 22.39 13.27
N VAL A 259 -6.41 23.51 13.86
CA VAL A 259 -7.17 24.30 14.84
C VAL A 259 -8.48 24.83 14.25
N ILE A 260 -8.49 25.25 12.97
CA ILE A 260 -9.74 25.70 12.30
C ILE A 260 -10.71 24.53 12.18
N GLY A 261 -10.25 23.33 11.79
CA GLY A 261 -11.06 22.13 11.69
C GLY A 261 -11.61 21.67 13.04
N GLU A 262 -10.74 21.61 14.05
CA GLU A 262 -11.10 21.20 15.40
C GLU A 262 -12.08 22.17 16.07
N ARG A 263 -11.92 23.48 15.89
CA ARG A 263 -12.90 24.48 16.39
C ARG A 263 -14.29 24.24 15.84
N LEU A 264 -14.39 23.84 14.56
CA LEU A 264 -15.68 23.53 13.95
C LEU A 264 -16.28 22.24 14.52
N LEU A 265 -15.48 21.18 14.68
CA LEU A 265 -15.91 19.92 15.27
C LEU A 265 -16.23 20.06 16.77
N ALA A 266 -15.49 20.89 17.49
CA ALA A 266 -15.73 21.16 18.89
C ALA A 266 -17.14 21.73 19.16
N LEU A 267 -17.78 22.38 18.18
CA LEU A 267 -19.16 22.83 18.30
C LEU A 267 -20.18 21.69 18.35
N THR A 268 -19.81 20.49 17.90
CA THR A 268 -20.71 19.34 17.87
C THR A 268 -21.23 18.99 19.26
N ASN A 269 -20.34 18.88 20.26
CA ASN A 269 -20.70 18.51 21.62
C ASN A 269 -21.59 19.56 22.34
N PRO A 270 -21.30 20.88 22.30
CA PRO A 270 -22.19 21.90 22.82
C PRO A 270 -23.59 21.89 22.18
N PHE A 271 -23.68 21.73 20.86
CA PHE A 271 -24.99 21.63 20.19
C PHE A 271 -25.77 20.39 20.67
N LEU A 272 -25.10 19.22 20.73
CA LEU A 272 -25.74 18.00 21.26
C LEU A 272 -26.23 18.20 22.70
N ALA A 273 -25.37 18.71 23.58
CA ALA A 273 -25.73 18.96 24.96
C ALA A 273 -26.89 19.95 25.10
N PHE A 274 -26.85 21.06 24.32
CA PHE A 274 -27.92 22.04 24.29
C PHE A 274 -29.26 21.40 23.88
N PHE A 275 -29.30 20.68 22.79
CA PHE A 275 -30.53 20.03 22.32
C PHE A 275 -30.98 18.89 23.23
N MET A 276 -30.06 18.19 23.89
CA MET A 276 -30.38 17.20 24.92
C MET A 276 -31.10 17.86 26.10
N TYR A 277 -30.55 18.95 26.65
CA TYR A 277 -31.17 19.64 27.77
C TYR A 277 -32.46 20.34 27.38
N VAL A 278 -32.55 20.91 26.18
CA VAL A 278 -33.78 21.50 25.65
C VAL A 278 -34.89 20.41 25.50
N SER A 279 -34.53 19.26 24.94
CA SER A 279 -35.53 18.14 24.84
C SER A 279 -35.97 17.66 26.20
N MET A 280 -35.04 17.48 27.13
CA MET A 280 -35.31 17.09 28.50
C MET A 280 -36.25 18.09 29.20
N LEU A 281 -36.00 19.38 29.04
CA LEU A 281 -36.83 20.44 29.60
C LEU A 281 -38.26 20.40 29.05
N PHE A 282 -38.40 20.29 27.73
CA PHE A 282 -39.73 20.18 27.10
C PHE A 282 -40.45 18.92 27.52
N ILE A 283 -39.79 17.77 27.59
CA ILE A 283 -40.38 16.50 28.01
C ILE A 283 -40.86 16.61 29.47
N ILE A 284 -40.03 17.17 30.36
CA ILE A 284 -40.44 17.33 31.77
C ILE A 284 -41.56 18.34 31.88
N TRP A 285 -41.49 19.50 31.20
CA TRP A 285 -42.49 20.55 31.30
C TRP A 285 -43.86 20.08 30.78
N PHE A 286 -43.92 19.63 29.53
CA PHE A 286 -45.16 19.15 28.93
C PHE A 286 -45.65 17.83 29.58
N GLY A 287 -44.69 16.96 29.91
CA GLY A 287 -44.98 15.70 30.57
C GLY A 287 -45.60 15.91 31.96
N SER A 288 -45.04 16.80 32.78
CA SER A 288 -45.63 17.12 34.10
C SER A 288 -47.06 17.66 34.00
N TYR A 289 -47.30 18.54 32.99
CA TYR A 289 -48.65 19.02 32.75
C TYR A 289 -49.64 17.91 32.33
N MET A 290 -49.18 16.97 31.50
CA MET A 290 -49.98 15.83 31.04
C MET A 290 -50.21 14.79 32.14
N VAL A 291 -49.27 14.59 33.05
CA VAL A 291 -49.44 13.72 34.22
C VAL A 291 -50.50 14.26 35.16
N LEU A 292 -50.54 15.58 35.41
CA LEU A 292 -51.59 16.23 36.20
C LEU A 292 -52.98 16.08 35.59
N GLY A 293 -53.06 15.87 34.28
CA GLY A 293 -54.29 15.59 33.53
C GLY A 293 -54.61 14.11 33.30
N ASP A 294 -53.87 13.20 33.93
CA ASP A 294 -54.00 11.72 33.76
C ASP A 294 -53.86 11.26 32.30
N MET A 295 -53.15 12.01 31.45
CA MET A 295 -52.96 11.67 30.05
C MET A 295 -51.68 10.88 29.77
N VAL A 296 -50.67 10.94 30.64
CA VAL A 296 -49.37 10.30 30.51
C VAL A 296 -48.89 9.81 31.89
N GLU A 297 -48.31 8.63 31.97
CA GLU A 297 -47.76 8.05 33.19
C GLU A 297 -46.35 8.56 33.48
N ILE A 298 -45.91 8.61 34.76
CA ILE A 298 -44.56 9.05 35.14
C ILE A 298 -43.49 8.15 34.54
N GLY A 299 -43.75 6.83 34.44
CA GLY A 299 -42.87 5.87 33.80
C GLY A 299 -42.63 6.18 32.33
N GLU A 300 -43.66 6.65 31.61
CA GLU A 300 -43.53 7.03 30.19
C GLU A 300 -42.61 8.24 30.00
N ILE A 301 -42.67 9.23 30.90
CA ILE A 301 -41.74 10.38 30.89
C ILE A 301 -40.31 9.90 31.06
N SER A 302 -40.06 8.99 32.03
CA SER A 302 -38.73 8.42 32.27
C SER A 302 -38.16 7.69 31.04
N ALA A 303 -39.01 6.91 30.36
CA ALA A 303 -38.63 6.23 29.12
C ALA A 303 -38.34 7.22 28.00
N LEU A 304 -39.14 8.26 27.82
CA LEU A 304 -38.91 9.31 26.82
C LEU A 304 -37.57 10.00 27.03
N LEU A 305 -37.21 10.34 28.26
CA LEU A 305 -35.88 10.95 28.56
C LEU A 305 -34.73 10.02 28.12
N THR A 306 -34.88 8.71 28.35
CA THR A 306 -33.90 7.72 27.94
C THR A 306 -33.82 7.59 26.41
N TYR A 307 -34.98 7.51 25.72
CA TYR A 307 -35.00 7.49 24.24
C TYR A 307 -34.41 8.76 23.63
N GLY A 308 -34.63 9.93 24.25
CA GLY A 308 -33.99 11.18 23.83
C GLY A 308 -32.48 11.09 23.85
N ALA A 309 -31.90 10.56 24.93
CA ALA A 309 -30.44 10.35 25.02
C ALA A 309 -29.95 9.33 23.97
N GLN A 310 -30.68 8.26 23.71
CA GLN A 310 -30.35 7.26 22.69
C GLN A 310 -30.40 7.84 21.26
N ILE A 311 -31.41 8.64 20.93
CA ILE A 311 -31.54 9.33 19.64
C ILE A 311 -30.35 10.25 19.40
N LEU A 312 -30.00 11.08 20.38
CA LEU A 312 -28.89 12.04 20.26
C LEU A 312 -27.54 11.33 20.13
N SER A 313 -27.28 10.31 20.94
CA SER A 313 -26.05 9.51 20.83
C SER A 313 -25.93 8.80 19.48
N SER A 314 -27.05 8.31 18.93
CA SER A 314 -27.08 7.69 17.60
C SER A 314 -26.73 8.68 16.48
N LEU A 315 -27.22 9.92 16.56
CA LEU A 315 -26.85 10.98 15.61
C LEU A 315 -25.37 11.34 15.70
N MET A 316 -24.80 11.40 16.92
CA MET A 316 -23.38 11.63 17.13
C MET A 316 -22.53 10.52 16.51
N MET A 317 -22.88 9.26 16.75
CA MET A 317 -22.18 8.10 16.15
C MET A 317 -22.25 8.12 14.62
N LEU A 318 -23.38 8.50 14.04
CA LEU A 318 -23.54 8.62 12.60
C LEU A 318 -22.63 9.68 12.01
N SER A 319 -22.48 10.83 12.67
CA SER A 319 -21.50 11.86 12.29
C SER A 319 -20.07 11.34 12.28
N MET A 320 -19.68 10.57 13.30
CA MET A 320 -18.34 9.97 13.38
C MET A 320 -18.08 9.00 12.22
N VAL A 321 -19.07 8.21 11.83
CA VAL A 321 -18.97 7.32 10.67
C VAL A 321 -18.72 8.11 9.38
N PHE A 322 -19.42 9.22 9.18
CA PHE A 322 -19.20 10.09 8.01
C PHE A 322 -17.77 10.62 7.93
N VAL A 323 -17.23 11.09 9.04
CA VAL A 323 -15.83 11.57 9.11
C VAL A 323 -14.87 10.43 8.73
N MET A 324 -15.06 9.24 9.30
CA MET A 324 -14.18 8.09 9.02
C MET A 324 -14.26 7.62 7.56
N ILE A 325 -15.46 7.61 6.96
CA ILE A 325 -15.63 7.32 5.53
C ILE A 325 -14.87 8.35 4.69
N SER A 326 -15.01 9.64 5.02
CA SER A 326 -14.32 10.72 4.32
C SER A 326 -12.81 10.55 4.36
N MET A 327 -12.23 10.26 5.54
CA MET A 327 -10.80 9.99 5.70
C MET A 327 -10.33 8.76 4.91
N SER A 328 -11.17 7.74 4.82
CA SER A 328 -10.83 6.50 4.13
C SER A 328 -10.93 6.60 2.60
N THR A 329 -11.59 7.63 2.05
CA THR A 329 -11.81 7.74 0.60
C THR A 329 -10.52 7.84 -0.20
N ALA A 330 -9.52 8.55 0.30
CA ALA A 330 -8.20 8.65 -0.33
C ALA A 330 -7.49 7.29 -0.37
N CYS A 331 -7.51 6.55 0.76
CA CYS A 331 -6.93 5.22 0.86
C CYS A 331 -7.63 4.22 -0.10
N LEU A 332 -8.97 4.27 -0.14
CA LEU A 332 -9.78 3.45 -1.04
C LEU A 332 -9.41 3.70 -2.51
N ARG A 333 -9.23 4.97 -2.90
CA ARG A 333 -8.84 5.35 -4.26
C ARG A 333 -7.45 4.85 -4.59
N ARG A 334 -6.44 5.05 -3.72
CA ARG A 334 -5.07 4.59 -3.97
C ARG A 334 -4.97 3.08 -4.12
N VAL A 335 -5.66 2.30 -3.27
CA VAL A 335 -5.71 0.84 -3.37
C VAL A 335 -6.44 0.40 -4.64
N TYR A 336 -7.56 1.07 -4.98
CA TYR A 336 -8.30 0.81 -6.21
C TYR A 336 -7.44 1.00 -7.46
N GLU A 337 -6.68 2.10 -7.54
CA GLU A 337 -5.77 2.39 -8.65
C GLU A 337 -4.80 1.23 -8.93
N VAL A 338 -4.22 0.63 -7.88
CA VAL A 338 -3.32 -0.52 -8.03
C VAL A 338 -4.06 -1.77 -8.47
N LEU A 339 -5.26 -2.03 -7.94
CA LEU A 339 -6.03 -3.24 -8.28
C LEU A 339 -6.52 -3.25 -9.73
N ILE A 340 -6.81 -2.08 -10.31
CA ILE A 340 -7.25 -1.96 -11.71
C ILE A 340 -6.10 -1.83 -12.70
N GLU A 341 -4.89 -1.50 -12.21
CA GLU A 341 -3.72 -1.34 -13.08
C GLU A 341 -3.39 -2.65 -13.76
N GLU A 342 -3.22 -2.63 -15.06
CA GLU A 342 -2.89 -3.81 -15.85
C GLU A 342 -1.39 -3.87 -16.10
N PRO A 343 -0.75 -5.05 -15.97
CA PRO A 343 0.65 -5.22 -16.35
C PRO A 343 0.84 -4.83 -17.82
N THR A 344 1.83 -3.99 -18.10
CA THR A 344 2.12 -3.54 -19.47
C THR A 344 2.75 -4.66 -20.30
N ILE A 345 3.48 -5.56 -19.64
CA ILE A 345 4.14 -6.71 -20.28
C ILE A 345 3.40 -7.97 -19.87
N ARG A 346 2.99 -8.77 -20.88
CA ARG A 346 2.28 -10.04 -20.70
C ARG A 346 2.82 -11.09 -21.65
N ASN A 347 2.61 -12.35 -21.32
CA ASN A 347 2.88 -13.43 -22.24
C ASN A 347 1.92 -13.36 -23.45
N PRO A 348 2.38 -13.66 -24.66
CA PRO A 348 1.51 -13.87 -25.82
C PRO A 348 0.63 -15.11 -25.61
N GLU A 349 -0.38 -15.30 -26.47
CA GLU A 349 -1.29 -16.45 -26.40
C GLU A 349 -0.56 -17.79 -26.61
N ASN A 350 0.46 -17.81 -27.49
CA ASN A 350 1.28 -18.99 -27.78
C ASN A 350 2.75 -18.64 -27.58
N PRO A 351 3.25 -18.61 -26.32
CA PRO A 351 4.62 -18.22 -26.05
C PRO A 351 5.62 -19.29 -26.47
N VAL A 352 6.77 -18.85 -26.98
CA VAL A 352 7.93 -19.72 -27.21
C VAL A 352 8.55 -20.11 -25.87
N MET A 353 8.69 -21.40 -25.64
CA MET A 353 9.12 -21.98 -24.36
C MET A 353 10.58 -22.39 -24.30
N GLU A 354 11.36 -22.11 -25.34
CA GLU A 354 12.79 -22.43 -25.40
C GLU A 354 13.57 -21.32 -26.08
N VAL A 355 14.69 -20.93 -25.50
CA VAL A 355 15.66 -20.02 -26.12
C VAL A 355 16.72 -20.86 -26.82
N ALA A 356 16.88 -20.74 -28.13
CA ALA A 356 17.76 -21.59 -28.91
C ALA A 356 19.25 -21.40 -28.55
N ASP A 357 19.72 -20.15 -28.56
CA ASP A 357 21.09 -19.80 -28.26
C ASP A 357 21.20 -18.38 -27.64
N GLY A 358 22.42 -17.88 -27.45
CA GLY A 358 22.69 -16.56 -26.87
C GLY A 358 22.88 -15.46 -27.94
N SER A 359 22.42 -15.64 -29.17
CA SER A 359 22.44 -14.56 -30.18
C SER A 359 21.49 -13.42 -29.82
N ILE A 360 21.87 -12.18 -30.14
CA ILE A 360 21.04 -11.01 -29.86
C ILE A 360 21.07 -10.10 -31.09
N VAL A 361 19.89 -9.66 -31.52
CA VAL A 361 19.77 -8.71 -32.63
C VAL A 361 18.86 -7.56 -32.23
N PHE A 362 19.35 -6.35 -32.37
CA PHE A 362 18.53 -5.13 -32.33
C PHE A 362 18.31 -4.71 -33.79
N ASP A 363 17.05 -4.61 -34.18
CA ASP A 363 16.63 -4.26 -35.55
C ASP A 363 15.81 -2.97 -35.50
N ASN A 364 16.43 -1.86 -35.88
CA ASN A 364 15.86 -0.51 -35.94
C ASN A 364 15.16 -0.10 -34.63
N VAL A 365 15.81 -0.30 -33.48
CA VAL A 365 15.21 -0.11 -32.18
C VAL A 365 15.20 1.35 -31.75
N ASN A 366 13.98 1.86 -31.51
CA ASN A 366 13.73 3.12 -30.82
C ASN A 366 12.97 2.86 -29.50
N PHE A 367 13.35 3.55 -28.43
CA PHE A 367 12.74 3.34 -27.13
C PHE A 367 12.52 4.64 -26.34
N LYS A 368 11.35 4.77 -25.70
CA LYS A 368 10.98 5.81 -24.75
C LYS A 368 10.43 5.18 -23.47
N TYR A 369 10.83 5.69 -22.30
CA TYR A 369 10.23 5.27 -21.01
C TYR A 369 8.80 5.73 -20.83
N LYS A 370 8.45 6.91 -21.40
CA LYS A 370 7.10 7.44 -21.40
C LYS A 370 6.70 7.79 -22.83
N ALA A 371 5.48 7.49 -23.20
CA ALA A 371 4.97 7.72 -24.55
C ALA A 371 4.97 9.21 -24.97
N ASP A 372 4.82 10.10 -24.00
CA ASP A 372 4.82 11.56 -24.14
C ASP A 372 6.21 12.20 -24.07
N ALA A 373 7.29 11.42 -23.87
CA ALA A 373 8.64 11.96 -23.85
C ALA A 373 9.02 12.55 -25.21
N GLU A 374 9.62 13.75 -25.20
CA GLU A 374 10.07 14.43 -26.44
C GLU A 374 11.21 13.68 -27.14
N LYS A 375 12.17 13.13 -26.36
CA LYS A 375 13.34 12.43 -26.88
C LYS A 375 13.24 10.92 -26.66
N PHE A 376 13.83 10.18 -27.59
CA PHE A 376 14.09 8.76 -27.41
C PHE A 376 15.23 8.55 -26.39
N ALA A 377 15.08 7.56 -25.53
CA ALA A 377 16.15 7.10 -24.65
C ALA A 377 17.16 6.21 -25.43
N LEU A 378 16.65 5.47 -26.45
CA LEU A 378 17.47 4.80 -27.45
C LEU A 378 16.92 5.18 -28.82
N ALA A 379 17.81 5.54 -29.75
CA ALA A 379 17.44 5.97 -31.09
C ALA A 379 18.27 5.23 -32.15
N ASP A 380 17.55 4.62 -33.11
CA ASP A 380 18.12 3.96 -34.31
C ASP A 380 19.21 2.93 -33.98
N VAL A 381 18.94 2.08 -32.97
CA VAL A 381 19.91 1.06 -32.54
C VAL A 381 19.80 -0.17 -33.45
N ASN A 382 20.92 -0.45 -34.12
CA ASN A 382 21.13 -1.63 -34.96
C ASN A 382 22.37 -2.37 -34.47
N LEU A 383 22.22 -3.63 -34.04
CA LEU A 383 23.31 -4.40 -33.42
C LEU A 383 23.09 -5.90 -33.63
N VAL A 384 24.15 -6.61 -33.98
CA VAL A 384 24.17 -8.09 -34.05
C VAL A 384 25.27 -8.59 -33.14
N ILE A 385 24.91 -9.50 -32.22
CA ILE A 385 25.79 -10.21 -31.30
C ILE A 385 25.65 -11.70 -31.56
N HIS A 386 26.77 -12.38 -31.79
CA HIS A 386 26.78 -13.83 -32.03
C HIS A 386 26.82 -14.62 -30.71
N PRO A 387 26.35 -15.86 -30.70
CA PRO A 387 26.41 -16.72 -29.49
C PRO A 387 27.83 -16.84 -28.97
N GLY A 388 28.01 -16.67 -27.66
CA GLY A 388 29.29 -16.80 -26.98
C GLY A 388 30.21 -15.56 -27.04
N GLU A 389 29.87 -14.54 -27.84
CA GLU A 389 30.65 -13.28 -27.88
C GLU A 389 30.63 -12.56 -26.53
N THR A 390 31.74 -11.91 -26.20
CA THR A 390 31.84 -10.97 -25.08
C THR A 390 31.80 -9.54 -25.61
N ILE A 391 30.74 -8.82 -25.21
CA ILE A 391 30.49 -7.43 -25.62
C ILE A 391 30.77 -6.49 -24.46
N GLY A 392 31.66 -5.52 -24.69
CA GLY A 392 31.87 -4.39 -23.79
C GLY A 392 30.97 -3.21 -24.17
N ILE A 393 30.42 -2.50 -23.21
CA ILE A 393 29.64 -1.28 -23.45
C ILE A 393 30.24 -0.14 -22.63
N ILE A 394 30.66 0.92 -23.32
CA ILE A 394 31.27 2.13 -22.75
C ILE A 394 30.47 3.36 -23.20
N GLY A 395 30.54 4.42 -22.42
CA GLY A 395 29.95 5.72 -22.73
C GLY A 395 29.73 6.58 -21.49
N GLY A 396 29.43 7.83 -21.67
CA GLY A 396 29.19 8.79 -20.60
C GLY A 396 28.01 8.42 -19.68
N THR A 397 27.92 9.08 -18.54
CA THR A 397 26.72 8.95 -17.69
C THR A 397 25.49 9.48 -18.44
N GLY A 398 24.39 8.74 -18.46
CA GLY A 398 23.19 9.12 -19.21
C GLY A 398 23.16 8.68 -20.67
N SER A 399 24.19 8.00 -21.19
CA SER A 399 24.23 7.50 -22.60
C SER A 399 23.32 6.29 -22.86
N SER A 400 22.47 5.90 -21.92
CA SER A 400 21.44 4.83 -22.05
C SER A 400 21.97 3.39 -22.13
N LYS A 401 23.15 3.11 -21.60
CA LYS A 401 23.73 1.75 -21.56
C LYS A 401 22.83 0.73 -20.87
N SER A 402 22.39 1.04 -19.65
CA SER A 402 21.47 0.16 -18.90
C SER A 402 20.11 0.01 -19.58
N THR A 403 19.67 1.04 -20.29
CA THR A 403 18.41 0.98 -21.08
C THR A 403 18.53 -0.06 -22.18
N LEU A 404 19.66 -0.11 -22.90
CA LEU A 404 19.91 -1.09 -23.97
C LEU A 404 19.76 -2.53 -23.44
N VAL A 405 20.43 -2.86 -22.34
CA VAL A 405 20.43 -4.23 -21.82
C VAL A 405 19.09 -4.62 -21.16
N ASN A 406 18.35 -3.66 -20.63
CA ASN A 406 17.01 -3.90 -20.06
C ASN A 406 16.00 -4.41 -21.10
N LEU A 407 16.19 -4.06 -22.38
CA LEU A 407 15.32 -4.53 -23.47
C LEU A 407 15.58 -6.01 -23.80
N ILE A 408 16.80 -6.52 -23.62
CA ILE A 408 17.16 -7.92 -23.86
C ILE A 408 16.39 -8.85 -22.89
N SER A 409 16.30 -8.46 -21.60
CA SER A 409 15.53 -9.20 -20.59
C SER A 409 14.03 -8.90 -20.64
N ARG A 410 13.58 -8.11 -21.60
CA ARG A 410 12.20 -7.62 -21.70
C ARG A 410 11.68 -7.05 -20.36
N PHE A 411 12.47 -6.16 -19.74
CA PHE A 411 11.96 -5.36 -18.64
C PHE A 411 11.07 -4.23 -19.11
N TYR A 412 11.28 -3.82 -20.37
CA TYR A 412 10.47 -2.88 -21.13
C TYR A 412 10.32 -3.42 -22.57
N ASP A 413 9.20 -3.13 -23.23
CA ASP A 413 9.02 -3.38 -24.65
C ASP A 413 9.50 -2.17 -25.46
N VAL A 414 10.08 -2.39 -26.64
CA VAL A 414 10.53 -1.33 -27.54
C VAL A 414 9.38 -0.46 -28.03
N THR A 415 9.63 0.81 -28.33
CA THR A 415 8.63 1.70 -28.91
C THR A 415 8.48 1.42 -30.41
N GLU A 416 9.61 1.21 -31.09
CA GLU A 416 9.68 0.88 -32.51
C GLU A 416 10.80 -0.14 -32.74
N GLY A 417 10.70 -0.93 -33.79
CA GLY A 417 11.66 -2.00 -34.07
C GLY A 417 11.42 -3.27 -33.26
N ARG A 418 12.46 -4.09 -33.14
CA ARG A 418 12.39 -5.37 -32.41
C ARG A 418 13.76 -5.77 -31.85
N VAL A 419 13.71 -6.54 -30.75
CA VAL A 419 14.87 -7.18 -30.14
C VAL A 419 14.68 -8.69 -30.24
N LEU A 420 15.63 -9.38 -30.85
CA LEU A 420 15.61 -10.84 -30.98
C LEU A 420 16.66 -11.44 -30.05
N VAL A 421 16.32 -12.54 -29.39
CA VAL A 421 17.23 -13.38 -28.61
C VAL A 421 17.07 -14.82 -29.13
N GLY A 422 18.17 -15.50 -29.47
CA GLY A 422 18.08 -16.84 -30.07
C GLY A 422 17.26 -16.85 -31.38
N GLY A 423 17.24 -15.74 -32.13
CA GLY A 423 16.50 -15.58 -33.39
C GLY A 423 15.02 -15.29 -33.24
N VAL A 424 14.46 -15.23 -32.04
CA VAL A 424 13.02 -14.99 -31.77
C VAL A 424 12.85 -13.64 -31.06
N ASP A 425 11.80 -12.90 -31.42
CA ASP A 425 11.47 -11.62 -30.77
C ASP A 425 11.21 -11.84 -29.26
N VAL A 426 11.78 -10.99 -28.42
CA VAL A 426 11.61 -11.09 -26.95
C VAL A 426 10.14 -11.01 -26.52
N ARG A 427 9.26 -10.43 -27.36
CA ARG A 427 7.81 -10.33 -27.12
C ARG A 427 7.06 -11.64 -27.31
N ASP A 428 7.63 -12.57 -28.10
CA ASP A 428 7.00 -13.85 -28.42
C ASP A 428 7.36 -14.97 -27.42
N TYR A 429 8.32 -14.74 -26.54
CA TYR A 429 8.70 -15.68 -25.50
C TYR A 429 7.72 -15.68 -24.31
N ASP A 430 7.63 -16.84 -23.63
CA ASP A 430 7.27 -16.85 -22.22
C ASP A 430 8.27 -16.02 -21.43
N ILE A 431 7.77 -15.06 -20.63
CA ILE A 431 8.60 -14.10 -19.88
C ILE A 431 9.54 -14.83 -18.91
N ARG A 432 9.07 -15.90 -18.29
CA ARG A 432 9.86 -16.69 -17.35
C ARG A 432 10.99 -17.42 -18.09
N THR A 433 10.66 -18.09 -19.20
CA THR A 433 11.64 -18.78 -20.03
C THR A 433 12.73 -17.84 -20.54
N LEU A 434 12.37 -16.67 -21.06
CA LEU A 434 13.34 -15.66 -21.50
C LEU A 434 14.25 -15.24 -20.33
N ARG A 435 13.67 -14.87 -19.20
CA ARG A 435 14.42 -14.41 -18.03
C ARG A 435 15.19 -15.52 -17.31
N GLU A 436 14.85 -16.77 -17.46
CA GLU A 436 15.65 -17.89 -16.99
C GLU A 436 16.92 -18.08 -17.83
N ASN A 437 16.88 -17.76 -19.12
CA ASN A 437 18.03 -17.87 -20.03
C ASN A 437 18.83 -16.57 -20.17
N VAL A 438 18.27 -15.44 -19.80
CA VAL A 438 18.98 -14.14 -19.74
C VAL A 438 19.15 -13.73 -18.29
N SER A 439 20.36 -13.86 -17.78
CA SER A 439 20.70 -13.47 -16.39
C SER A 439 21.28 -12.07 -16.37
N MET A 440 20.90 -11.28 -15.37
CA MET A 440 21.37 -9.90 -15.22
C MET A 440 21.84 -9.61 -13.81
N VAL A 441 23.06 -9.09 -13.67
CA VAL A 441 23.56 -8.48 -12.45
C VAL A 441 23.29 -6.99 -12.56
N LEU A 442 22.40 -6.48 -11.71
CA LEU A 442 21.95 -5.10 -11.75
C LEU A 442 22.98 -4.15 -11.14
N GLN A 443 23.02 -2.90 -11.56
CA GLN A 443 23.88 -1.86 -10.99
C GLN A 443 23.66 -1.70 -9.48
N LYS A 444 22.42 -1.72 -9.01
CA LYS A 444 22.08 -1.75 -7.58
C LYS A 444 21.97 -3.18 -7.09
N ASN A 445 23.04 -3.67 -6.48
CA ASN A 445 23.10 -5.02 -5.94
C ASN A 445 22.27 -5.14 -4.66
N VAL A 446 21.25 -6.00 -4.66
CA VAL A 446 20.36 -6.24 -3.51
C VAL A 446 20.47 -7.69 -3.06
N LEU A 447 20.72 -7.86 -1.76
CA LEU A 447 20.63 -9.15 -1.06
C LEU A 447 19.40 -9.13 -0.14
N PHE A 448 18.76 -10.29 -0.03
CA PHE A 448 17.61 -10.48 0.84
C PHE A 448 18.05 -10.96 2.23
N SER A 449 17.21 -10.72 3.24
CA SER A 449 17.41 -11.31 4.56
C SER A 449 17.36 -12.83 4.48
N GLY A 450 18.30 -13.50 5.13
CA GLY A 450 18.46 -14.95 5.10
C GLY A 450 19.93 -15.32 5.01
N THR A 451 20.27 -16.58 4.79
CA THR A 451 21.66 -17.02 4.67
C THR A 451 22.27 -16.64 3.32
N ILE A 452 23.61 -16.64 3.23
CA ILE A 452 24.33 -16.49 1.96
C ILE A 452 23.86 -17.57 0.97
N LYS A 453 23.75 -18.80 1.41
CA LYS A 453 23.29 -19.95 0.62
C LYS A 453 21.87 -19.75 0.06
N GLU A 454 20.93 -19.28 0.86
CA GLU A 454 19.58 -18.94 0.42
C GLU A 454 19.60 -17.83 -0.62
N ASN A 455 20.42 -16.81 -0.43
CA ASN A 455 20.60 -15.74 -1.41
C ASN A 455 21.17 -16.23 -2.74
N LEU A 456 22.09 -17.15 -2.73
CA LEU A 456 22.68 -17.73 -3.94
C LEU A 456 21.69 -18.65 -4.69
N ARG A 457 20.85 -19.39 -3.96
CA ARG A 457 19.81 -20.24 -4.52
C ARG A 457 18.69 -19.48 -5.26
N TRP A 458 18.62 -18.16 -5.13
CA TRP A 458 17.78 -17.36 -6.04
C TRP A 458 18.20 -17.47 -7.52
N GLY A 459 19.46 -17.83 -7.80
CA GLY A 459 19.92 -18.13 -9.16
C GLY A 459 19.42 -19.49 -9.66
N ASN A 460 19.50 -20.51 -8.79
CA ASN A 460 18.98 -21.84 -9.04
C ASN A 460 18.60 -22.48 -7.69
N ASN A 461 17.29 -22.72 -7.51
CA ASN A 461 16.75 -23.25 -6.25
C ASN A 461 17.27 -24.67 -5.92
N ASP A 462 17.57 -25.45 -6.96
CA ASP A 462 18.01 -26.83 -6.86
C ASP A 462 19.55 -26.97 -6.88
N ALA A 463 20.29 -25.85 -6.81
CA ALA A 463 21.75 -25.86 -6.81
C ALA A 463 22.32 -26.65 -5.63
N THR A 464 23.26 -27.55 -5.92
CA THR A 464 23.99 -28.29 -4.89
C THR A 464 24.95 -27.38 -4.14
N ASP A 465 25.45 -27.83 -3.00
CA ASP A 465 26.40 -27.04 -2.21
C ASP A 465 27.72 -26.88 -2.96
N GLU A 466 28.14 -27.88 -3.74
CA GLU A 466 29.33 -27.85 -4.59
C GLU A 466 29.19 -26.81 -5.71
N GLU A 467 28.01 -26.75 -6.36
CA GLU A 467 27.73 -25.72 -7.38
C GLU A 467 27.76 -24.32 -6.79
N ILE A 468 27.24 -24.15 -5.57
CA ILE A 468 27.27 -22.87 -4.84
C ILE A 468 28.73 -22.45 -4.56
N VAL A 469 29.55 -23.36 -4.05
CA VAL A 469 30.98 -23.10 -3.79
C VAL A 469 31.73 -22.75 -5.08
N GLN A 470 31.48 -23.51 -6.15
CA GLN A 470 32.10 -23.26 -7.45
C GLN A 470 31.70 -21.90 -8.02
N ALA A 471 30.42 -21.52 -7.95
CA ALA A 471 29.96 -20.21 -8.40
C ALA A 471 30.59 -19.07 -7.58
N CYS A 472 30.74 -19.25 -6.27
CA CYS A 472 31.42 -18.30 -5.40
C CYS A 472 32.92 -18.20 -5.72
N HIS A 473 33.58 -19.31 -6.06
CA HIS A 473 34.98 -19.31 -6.48
C HIS A 473 35.18 -18.51 -7.78
N ILE A 474 34.33 -18.74 -8.79
CA ILE A 474 34.34 -17.99 -10.04
C ILE A 474 34.11 -16.49 -9.81
N ALA A 475 33.17 -16.14 -8.92
CA ALA A 475 32.89 -14.76 -8.56
C ALA A 475 33.87 -14.18 -7.53
N GLN A 476 34.93 -14.91 -7.14
CA GLN A 476 35.90 -14.52 -6.10
C GLN A 476 35.21 -14.17 -4.77
N ALA A 477 34.07 -14.80 -4.46
CA ALA A 477 33.32 -14.59 -3.23
C ALA A 477 33.71 -15.56 -2.11
N ASP A 478 34.27 -16.72 -2.44
CA ASP A 478 34.71 -17.77 -1.53
C ASP A 478 35.66 -17.27 -0.45
N THR A 479 36.64 -16.44 -0.81
CA THR A 479 37.66 -15.90 0.09
C THR A 479 37.07 -15.21 1.33
N PHE A 480 36.05 -14.35 1.16
CA PHE A 480 35.42 -13.68 2.28
C PHE A 480 34.30 -14.51 2.91
N VAL A 481 33.57 -15.33 2.13
CA VAL A 481 32.53 -16.21 2.68
C VAL A 481 33.14 -17.21 3.65
N GLU A 482 34.29 -17.82 3.31
CA GLU A 482 35.02 -18.74 4.18
C GLU A 482 35.52 -18.09 5.48
N SER A 483 35.69 -16.76 5.49
CA SER A 483 36.10 -16.00 6.69
C SER A 483 34.95 -15.75 7.67
N PHE A 484 33.69 -15.94 7.27
CA PHE A 484 32.57 -15.78 8.17
C PHE A 484 32.42 -16.98 9.13
N PRO A 485 31.96 -16.75 10.38
CA PRO A 485 31.85 -17.80 11.40
C PRO A 485 31.03 -19.03 10.98
N LYS A 486 29.98 -18.83 10.18
CA LYS A 486 29.08 -19.88 9.66
C LYS A 486 29.23 -20.08 8.15
N LYS A 487 30.28 -19.52 7.54
CA LYS A 487 30.56 -19.61 6.10
C LYS A 487 29.32 -19.30 5.26
N TYR A 488 28.86 -20.25 4.43
CA TYR A 488 27.68 -20.10 3.55
C TYR A 488 26.34 -20.03 4.31
N ASP A 489 26.29 -20.49 5.55
CA ASP A 489 25.12 -20.38 6.43
C ASP A 489 25.11 -19.07 7.26
N SER A 490 26.04 -18.15 7.00
CA SER A 490 26.07 -16.84 7.63
C SER A 490 24.90 -15.99 7.18
N GLU A 491 24.28 -15.28 8.14
CA GLU A 491 23.09 -14.44 7.88
C GLU A 491 23.46 -13.14 7.18
N ILE A 492 22.70 -12.83 6.16
CA ILE A 492 22.65 -11.52 5.48
C ILE A 492 21.46 -10.74 6.03
N LEU A 493 21.72 -9.55 6.53
CA LEU A 493 20.67 -8.63 6.98
C LEU A 493 19.99 -7.96 5.78
N GLN A 494 18.83 -7.34 6.03
CA GLN A 494 18.02 -6.68 4.99
C GLN A 494 18.87 -5.72 4.12
N GLY A 495 18.80 -5.91 2.81
CA GLY A 495 19.58 -5.15 1.83
C GLY A 495 21.09 -5.41 1.89
N GLY A 496 21.55 -6.44 2.63
CA GLY A 496 22.95 -6.76 2.79
C GLY A 496 23.72 -5.68 3.58
N SER A 497 23.11 -5.08 4.60
CA SER A 497 23.72 -3.99 5.38
C SER A 497 24.98 -4.41 6.16
N ASN A 498 25.17 -5.70 6.39
CA ASN A 498 26.30 -6.30 7.08
C ASN A 498 27.43 -6.80 6.16
N VAL A 499 27.35 -6.54 4.86
CA VAL A 499 28.41 -6.88 3.88
C VAL A 499 28.81 -5.64 3.08
N SER A 500 30.07 -5.57 2.64
CA SER A 500 30.58 -4.45 1.85
C SER A 500 29.98 -4.41 0.43
N GLY A 501 30.09 -3.27 -0.26
CA GLY A 501 29.62 -3.12 -1.65
C GLY A 501 30.22 -4.15 -2.60
N GLY A 502 31.54 -4.36 -2.54
CA GLY A 502 32.23 -5.36 -3.36
C GLY A 502 31.85 -6.81 -3.01
N GLN A 503 31.58 -7.11 -1.73
CA GLN A 503 31.07 -8.42 -1.31
C GLN A 503 29.67 -8.66 -1.86
N LYS A 504 28.76 -7.66 -1.80
CA LYS A 504 27.44 -7.74 -2.43
C LYS A 504 27.51 -8.03 -3.91
N GLN A 505 28.37 -7.29 -4.62
CA GLN A 505 28.55 -7.47 -6.06
C GLN A 505 28.98 -8.90 -6.40
N ARG A 506 30.00 -9.41 -5.71
CA ARG A 506 30.50 -10.79 -5.93
C ARG A 506 29.45 -11.85 -5.64
N LEU A 507 28.64 -11.70 -4.59
CA LEU A 507 27.52 -12.61 -4.31
C LEU A 507 26.43 -12.53 -5.40
N CYS A 508 26.12 -11.33 -5.92
CA CYS A 508 25.17 -11.18 -7.01
C CYS A 508 25.68 -11.76 -8.34
N ILE A 509 27.01 -11.68 -8.59
CA ILE A 509 27.66 -12.36 -9.73
C ILE A 509 27.57 -13.87 -9.57
N ALA A 510 27.89 -14.42 -8.39
CA ALA A 510 27.75 -15.85 -8.10
C ALA A 510 26.31 -16.35 -8.31
N ARG A 511 25.32 -15.57 -7.85
CA ARG A 511 23.89 -15.84 -8.07
C ARG A 511 23.55 -15.94 -9.57
N ALA A 512 24.10 -15.03 -10.38
CA ALA A 512 23.87 -15.00 -11.81
C ALA A 512 24.53 -16.18 -12.55
N ILE A 513 25.71 -16.62 -12.10
CA ILE A 513 26.45 -17.77 -12.63
C ILE A 513 25.68 -19.08 -12.37
N LEU A 514 25.13 -19.25 -11.17
CA LEU A 514 24.34 -20.46 -10.79
C LEU A 514 23.16 -20.71 -11.72
N LYS A 515 22.67 -19.68 -12.38
CA LYS A 515 21.56 -19.79 -13.33
C LYS A 515 21.97 -20.49 -14.64
N LYS A 516 23.28 -20.57 -14.94
CA LYS A 516 23.85 -21.13 -16.19
C LYS A 516 23.16 -20.56 -17.44
N PRO A 517 23.09 -19.22 -17.58
CA PRO A 517 22.28 -18.59 -18.62
C PRO A 517 22.92 -18.69 -20.00
N LYS A 518 22.12 -18.52 -21.08
CA LYS A 518 22.62 -18.36 -22.44
C LYS A 518 23.15 -16.94 -22.70
N VAL A 519 22.63 -15.94 -21.97
CA VAL A 519 23.11 -14.55 -21.99
C VAL A 519 23.32 -14.07 -20.56
N LEU A 520 24.53 -13.59 -20.25
CA LEU A 520 24.89 -12.97 -18.95
C LEU A 520 25.16 -11.49 -19.16
N ILE A 521 24.37 -10.65 -18.49
CA ILE A 521 24.51 -9.19 -18.50
C ILE A 521 25.06 -8.75 -17.15
N MET A 522 26.13 -7.95 -17.18
CA MET A 522 26.75 -7.33 -16.02
C MET A 522 26.69 -5.80 -16.16
N ASP A 523 25.71 -5.17 -15.48
CA ASP A 523 25.52 -3.71 -15.53
C ASP A 523 26.28 -3.05 -14.39
N ASP A 524 27.46 -2.50 -14.70
CA ASP A 524 28.39 -1.83 -13.77
C ASP A 524 28.65 -2.64 -12.48
N SER A 525 28.65 -3.96 -12.63
CA SER A 525 28.60 -4.91 -11.51
C SER A 525 29.97 -5.21 -10.88
N THR A 526 31.05 -4.60 -11.36
CA THR A 526 32.40 -4.71 -10.81
C THR A 526 32.98 -3.37 -10.37
N SER A 527 32.19 -2.30 -10.36
CA SER A 527 32.68 -0.94 -10.03
C SER A 527 33.19 -0.79 -8.59
N ALA A 528 32.68 -1.57 -7.64
CA ALA A 528 33.14 -1.60 -6.24
C ALA A 528 34.14 -2.73 -5.96
N VAL A 529 34.63 -3.41 -7.00
CA VAL A 529 35.65 -4.47 -6.91
C VAL A 529 36.99 -3.90 -7.41
N ASP A 530 38.07 -4.33 -6.80
CA ASP A 530 39.43 -3.93 -7.26
C ASP A 530 39.75 -4.55 -8.62
N THR A 531 40.67 -3.92 -9.36
CA THR A 531 40.99 -4.28 -10.74
C THR A 531 41.52 -5.71 -10.88
N LYS A 532 42.27 -6.20 -9.88
CA LYS A 532 42.81 -7.56 -9.89
C LYS A 532 41.72 -8.60 -9.76
N THR A 533 40.80 -8.40 -8.80
CA THR A 533 39.62 -9.28 -8.58
C THR A 533 38.70 -9.24 -9.80
N ASP A 534 38.46 -8.07 -10.41
CA ASP A 534 37.67 -7.96 -11.66
C ASP A 534 38.28 -8.79 -12.80
N ALA A 535 39.60 -8.77 -12.98
CA ALA A 535 40.26 -9.58 -13.98
C ALA A 535 40.10 -11.08 -13.73
N PHE A 536 40.21 -11.54 -12.47
CA PHE A 536 39.96 -12.95 -12.11
C PHE A 536 38.50 -13.38 -12.35
N ILE A 537 37.53 -12.52 -12.03
CA ILE A 537 36.11 -12.79 -12.31
C ILE A 537 35.92 -12.97 -13.82
N ARG A 538 36.45 -12.09 -14.66
CA ARG A 538 36.31 -12.17 -16.12
C ARG A 538 36.95 -13.44 -16.70
N GLU A 539 38.15 -13.80 -16.26
CA GLU A 539 38.81 -15.05 -16.67
C GLU A 539 38.01 -16.28 -16.21
N GLY A 540 37.55 -16.25 -14.96
CA GLY A 540 36.66 -17.30 -14.42
C GLY A 540 35.37 -17.46 -15.22
N LEU A 541 34.71 -16.36 -15.60
CA LEU A 541 33.52 -16.38 -16.46
C LEU A 541 33.79 -16.89 -17.87
N LYS A 542 34.95 -16.61 -18.43
CA LYS A 542 35.34 -17.08 -19.76
C LYS A 542 35.53 -18.60 -19.76
N SER A 543 36.20 -19.14 -18.73
CA SER A 543 36.45 -20.56 -18.61
C SER A 543 35.21 -21.38 -18.17
N ALA A 544 34.41 -20.86 -17.24
CA ALA A 544 33.26 -21.60 -16.69
C ALA A 544 32.01 -21.53 -17.60
N LEU A 545 31.85 -20.49 -18.40
CA LEU A 545 30.69 -20.24 -19.26
C LEU A 545 31.10 -19.95 -20.72
N PRO A 546 31.79 -20.88 -21.41
CA PRO A 546 32.37 -20.62 -22.73
C PRO A 546 31.32 -20.37 -23.84
N GLY A 547 30.13 -20.97 -23.71
CA GLY A 547 29.04 -20.81 -24.69
C GLY A 547 28.06 -19.68 -24.38
N THR A 548 28.21 -19.01 -23.23
CA THR A 548 27.32 -17.92 -22.80
C THR A 548 27.76 -16.60 -23.43
N THR A 549 26.85 -15.88 -24.05
CA THR A 549 27.08 -14.51 -24.52
C THR A 549 27.17 -13.59 -23.30
N LYS A 550 28.22 -12.77 -23.22
CA LYS A 550 28.49 -11.89 -22.08
C LYS A 550 28.40 -10.44 -22.52
N ILE A 551 27.61 -9.65 -21.79
CA ILE A 551 27.49 -8.20 -22.00
C ILE A 551 27.96 -7.51 -20.73
N ILE A 552 29.05 -6.74 -20.84
CA ILE A 552 29.68 -6.06 -19.71
C ILE A 552 29.56 -4.55 -19.92
N ILE A 553 28.72 -3.91 -19.14
CA ILE A 553 28.70 -2.45 -19.02
C ILE A 553 29.72 -2.08 -17.96
N ALA A 554 30.68 -1.27 -18.31
CA ALA A 554 31.69 -0.80 -17.38
C ALA A 554 31.97 0.70 -17.55
N GLN A 555 32.44 1.30 -16.48
CA GLN A 555 32.97 2.67 -16.48
C GLN A 555 34.47 2.69 -16.79
N ARG A 556 35.18 1.58 -16.49
CA ARG A 556 36.60 1.43 -16.74
C ARG A 556 36.85 0.70 -18.05
N ILE A 557 37.70 1.24 -18.89
CA ILE A 557 38.11 0.59 -20.15
C ILE A 557 38.83 -0.73 -19.89
N SER A 558 39.64 -0.83 -18.82
CA SER A 558 40.30 -2.07 -18.43
C SER A 558 39.36 -3.26 -18.22
N SER A 559 38.10 -3.02 -17.89
CA SER A 559 37.10 -4.09 -17.69
C SER A 559 36.52 -4.62 -19.01
N VAL A 560 36.68 -3.91 -20.12
CA VAL A 560 36.11 -4.28 -21.44
C VAL A 560 37.13 -4.36 -22.57
N GLN A 561 38.40 -4.00 -22.35
CA GLN A 561 39.42 -3.95 -23.39
C GLN A 561 39.67 -5.31 -24.09
N GLU A 562 39.41 -6.42 -23.38
CA GLU A 562 39.57 -7.79 -23.90
C GLU A 562 38.29 -8.34 -24.53
N ALA A 563 37.23 -7.55 -24.62
CA ALA A 563 35.99 -7.95 -25.23
C ALA A 563 36.16 -8.17 -26.75
N ASP A 564 35.40 -9.13 -27.31
CA ASP A 564 35.41 -9.42 -28.74
C ASP A 564 34.96 -8.20 -29.55
N LYS A 565 34.07 -7.38 -28.96
CA LYS A 565 33.51 -6.17 -29.55
C LYS A 565 33.16 -5.17 -28.45
N ILE A 566 33.48 -3.92 -28.62
CA ILE A 566 33.15 -2.83 -27.71
C ILE A 566 32.20 -1.87 -28.40
N LEU A 567 31.12 -1.53 -27.73
CA LEU A 567 30.12 -0.55 -28.17
C LEU A 567 30.38 0.76 -27.43
N VAL A 568 30.56 1.84 -28.18
CA VAL A 568 30.65 3.20 -27.64
C VAL A 568 29.28 3.86 -27.78
N MET A 569 28.66 4.17 -26.65
CA MET A 569 27.31 4.77 -26.62
C MET A 569 27.39 6.25 -26.24
N ASP A 570 26.65 7.06 -26.98
CA ASP A 570 26.45 8.47 -26.68
C ASP A 570 25.02 8.91 -27.05
N ASP A 571 24.37 9.70 -26.21
CA ASP A 571 23.00 10.22 -26.35
C ASP A 571 21.98 9.18 -26.92
N GLY A 572 22.02 7.96 -26.38
CA GLY A 572 21.10 6.89 -26.74
C GLY A 572 21.38 6.20 -28.09
N ARG A 573 22.53 6.41 -28.70
CA ARG A 573 22.95 5.80 -29.97
C ARG A 573 24.26 5.02 -29.80
N ILE A 574 24.49 4.04 -30.67
CA ILE A 574 25.78 3.40 -30.85
C ILE A 574 26.57 4.25 -31.84
N VAL A 575 27.56 5.02 -31.37
CA VAL A 575 28.34 5.93 -32.21
C VAL A 575 29.53 5.24 -32.86
N ASN A 576 30.15 4.29 -32.17
CA ASN A 576 31.26 3.48 -32.70
C ASN A 576 31.17 2.05 -32.17
N MET A 577 31.71 1.11 -32.91
CA MET A 577 31.78 -0.31 -32.56
C MET A 577 33.05 -0.92 -33.16
N GLY A 578 33.79 -1.70 -32.36
CA GLY A 578 35.00 -2.36 -32.81
C GLY A 578 35.81 -2.96 -31.67
N LYS A 579 37.02 -3.43 -31.94
CA LYS A 579 37.97 -3.88 -30.91
C LYS A 579 38.66 -2.70 -30.25
N HIS A 580 39.30 -2.94 -29.11
CA HIS A 580 40.02 -1.92 -28.34
C HIS A 580 40.98 -1.10 -29.21
N GLU A 581 41.87 -1.76 -29.98
CA GLU A 581 42.87 -1.12 -30.81
C GLU A 581 42.25 -0.30 -31.95
N GLU A 582 41.20 -0.80 -32.56
CA GLU A 582 40.46 -0.12 -33.63
C GLU A 582 39.78 1.15 -33.10
N LEU A 583 39.19 1.07 -31.91
CA LEU A 583 38.45 2.20 -31.32
C LEU A 583 39.39 3.30 -30.81
N LEU A 584 40.61 2.97 -30.39
CA LEU A 584 41.65 3.97 -30.05
C LEU A 584 42.01 4.85 -31.24
N LEU A 585 41.88 4.32 -32.47
CA LEU A 585 42.18 5.04 -33.71
C LEU A 585 40.94 5.72 -34.31
N SER A 586 39.76 5.10 -34.18
CA SER A 586 38.56 5.51 -34.92
C SER A 586 37.55 6.29 -34.09
N SER A 587 37.58 6.18 -32.74
CA SER A 587 36.58 6.79 -31.86
C SER A 587 37.22 7.88 -30.96
N PRO A 588 36.94 9.15 -31.21
CA PRO A 588 37.43 10.24 -30.36
C PRO A 588 36.94 10.10 -28.90
N ILE A 589 35.69 9.71 -28.72
CA ILE A 589 35.08 9.52 -27.37
C ILE A 589 35.78 8.40 -26.62
N TYR A 590 36.02 7.27 -27.25
CA TYR A 590 36.70 6.13 -26.64
C TYR A 590 38.14 6.49 -26.24
N LYS A 591 38.86 7.18 -27.14
CA LYS A 591 40.24 7.64 -26.91
C LYS A 591 40.28 8.64 -25.76
N GLU A 592 39.39 9.60 -25.71
CA GLU A 592 39.30 10.57 -24.61
C GLU A 592 39.12 9.89 -23.26
N ILE A 593 38.17 8.93 -23.16
CA ILE A 593 37.92 8.15 -21.93
C ILE A 593 39.20 7.37 -21.54
N TYR A 594 39.88 6.76 -22.52
CA TYR A 594 41.10 6.00 -22.29
C TYR A 594 42.24 6.89 -21.78
N ASP A 595 42.47 8.03 -22.42
CA ASP A 595 43.51 8.97 -22.05
C ASP A 595 43.28 9.57 -20.66
N LEU A 596 42.04 9.90 -20.32
CA LEU A 596 41.68 10.39 -19.00
C LEU A 596 41.94 9.35 -17.91
N GLN A 597 41.60 8.08 -18.14
CA GLN A 597 41.79 7.00 -17.16
C GLN A 597 43.27 6.67 -16.95
N ASN A 598 44.09 6.73 -18.00
CA ASN A 598 45.53 6.47 -17.91
C ASN A 598 46.34 7.63 -17.33
N ARG A 599 45.91 8.89 -17.53
CA ARG A 599 46.55 10.05 -16.89
C ARG A 599 46.39 10.05 -15.37
N VAL A 600 45.20 9.67 -14.89
CA VAL A 600 44.92 9.57 -13.44
C VAL A 600 45.65 8.38 -12.79
N GLY A 601 45.92 7.30 -13.54
CA GLY A 601 46.67 6.13 -13.06
C GLY A 601 48.20 6.33 -13.03
N GLY A 602 48.73 7.24 -13.84
CA GLY A 602 50.18 7.51 -13.93
C GLY A 602 50.76 8.50 -12.92
N GLU A 603 49.90 9.16 -12.12
CA GLU A 603 50.36 10.05 -11.03
C GLU A 603 50.42 9.37 -9.64
N GLN A 604 50.21 8.05 -9.58
CA GLN A 604 50.19 7.25 -8.34
C GLN A 604 51.27 6.15 -8.29
N GLU A 605 52.33 6.19 -9.16
CA GLU A 605 53.54 5.39 -9.00
C GLU A 605 54.73 6.19 -8.41
#